data_fd275e31ea7b0ebf9197b089496a66df
#
_entry.id   fd275e31ea7b0ebf9197b089496a66df
#
_cell.length_a   1.000
_cell.length_b   1.000
_cell.length_c   1.000
_cell.angle_alpha   90.00
_cell.angle_beta   90.00
_cell.angle_gamma   90.00
#
_symmetry.space_group_name_H-M   'P 1'
#
loop_
_entity.id
_entity.type
_entity.pdbx_description
1 polymer ?
#
loop_
_entity_poly.entity_id
_entity_poly.type
_entity_poly.pdbx_seq_one_letter_code
_entity_poly.pdbx_strand_id
1 'polypeptide(L)'
;LLTMRLAAAEEAPDMVPVDGWDNLPPAVAAAGDWPWWRGPHWNNHAAAGQKPPLKWSEKENVLWRVELPGRGHSTPCIRGSRIFVSSGDRQQQTISLLCLDRDTGKKLWQTEVYRGPFPKIHEDNSHASATPACDGERVFIPYQTEDAVCLAAIDLEGNVVWRQPVGPYQSVQGHSSSPALHKSLVLVPSD
;
A
#
# COMPACT_ATOMS: atom_id res chain seq x y z
N LEU A 1 -39.81 -29.07 9.78
CA LEU A 1 -38.65 -28.74 10.66
C LEU A 1 -37.42 -28.72 9.79
N LEU A 2 -36.98 -27.49 9.43
CA LEU A 2 -35.76 -27.26 8.65
C LEU A 2 -34.62 -27.03 9.64
N THR A 3 -33.74 -27.99 9.79
CA THR A 3 -32.56 -27.89 10.64
C THR A 3 -31.45 -27.22 9.82
N MET A 4 -31.25 -25.91 9.99
CA MET A 4 -30.03 -25.27 9.53
C MET A 4 -28.87 -25.72 10.41
N ARG A 5 -27.89 -26.41 9.82
CA ARG A 5 -26.55 -26.57 10.43
C ARG A 5 -25.81 -25.26 10.18
N LEU A 6 -25.48 -24.54 11.25
CA LEU A 6 -24.45 -23.53 11.18
C LEU A 6 -23.14 -24.25 10.80
N ALA A 7 -22.54 -23.84 9.70
CA ALA A 7 -21.15 -24.17 9.42
C ALA A 7 -20.29 -23.62 10.57
N ALA A 8 -19.46 -24.46 11.15
CA ALA A 8 -18.48 -24.01 12.13
C ALA A 8 -17.63 -22.92 11.48
N ALA A 9 -17.46 -21.80 12.18
CA ALA A 9 -16.48 -20.79 11.77
C ALA A 9 -15.13 -21.50 11.67
N GLU A 10 -14.50 -21.38 10.51
CA GLU A 10 -13.13 -21.83 10.31
C GLU A 10 -12.28 -21.08 11.33
N GLU A 11 -11.62 -21.81 12.24
CA GLU A 11 -10.75 -21.21 13.24
C GLU A 11 -9.70 -20.36 12.52
N ALA A 12 -9.56 -19.10 12.93
CA ALA A 12 -8.50 -18.26 12.45
C ALA A 12 -7.16 -19.00 12.65
N PRO A 13 -6.25 -18.98 11.66
CA PRO A 13 -4.98 -19.66 11.80
C PRO A 13 -4.28 -19.19 13.07
N ASP A 14 -3.83 -20.15 13.88
CA ASP A 14 -3.10 -19.90 15.12
C ASP A 14 -1.98 -18.88 14.82
N MET A 15 -2.10 -17.71 15.41
CA MET A 15 -1.06 -16.68 15.38
C MET A 15 0.17 -17.27 16.07
N VAL A 16 1.15 -17.72 15.29
CA VAL A 16 2.43 -18.15 15.83
C VAL A 16 3.06 -16.94 16.53
N PRO A 17 3.30 -16.98 17.84
CA PRO A 17 4.01 -15.91 18.53
C PRO A 17 5.38 -15.77 17.85
N VAL A 18 5.65 -14.63 17.25
CA VAL A 18 6.98 -14.32 16.72
C VAL A 18 7.82 -13.83 17.89
N ASP A 19 8.53 -14.75 18.54
CA ASP A 19 9.47 -14.39 19.59
C ASP A 19 10.54 -13.43 19.04
N GLY A 20 10.82 -12.37 19.78
CA GLY A 20 11.89 -11.43 19.43
C GLY A 20 11.49 -10.28 18.48
N TRP A 21 10.21 -10.10 18.14
CA TRP A 21 9.74 -8.98 17.30
C TRP A 21 10.08 -7.60 17.87
N ASP A 22 10.21 -7.47 19.18
CA ASP A 22 10.53 -6.25 19.90
C ASP A 22 12.04 -5.94 19.90
N ASN A 23 12.88 -6.89 19.55
CA ASN A 23 14.34 -6.74 19.49
C ASN A 23 14.86 -6.26 18.12
N LEU A 24 13.99 -6.22 17.09
CA LEU A 24 14.39 -5.74 15.79
C LEU A 24 14.41 -4.20 15.74
N PRO A 25 15.40 -3.61 15.05
CA PRO A 25 15.44 -2.17 14.91
C PRO A 25 14.22 -1.66 14.13
N PRO A 26 13.76 -0.44 14.39
CA PRO A 26 12.72 0.17 13.57
C PRO A 26 13.22 0.39 12.14
N ALA A 27 12.31 0.39 11.17
CA ALA A 27 12.63 0.79 9.81
C ALA A 27 13.17 2.23 9.82
N VAL A 28 14.35 2.43 9.26
CA VAL A 28 15.03 3.73 9.24
C VAL A 28 14.84 4.38 7.87
N ALA A 29 14.32 5.61 7.86
CA ALA A 29 14.20 6.42 6.65
C ALA A 29 15.48 7.26 6.47
N ALA A 30 16.00 7.32 5.24
CA ALA A 30 17.07 8.24 4.89
C ALA A 30 16.53 9.66 4.68
N ALA A 31 17.41 10.65 4.69
CA ALA A 31 17.04 12.02 4.38
C ALA A 31 16.41 12.11 2.97
N GLY A 32 15.23 12.66 2.88
CA GLY A 32 14.48 12.77 1.62
C GLY A 32 13.60 11.58 1.27
N ASP A 33 13.57 10.53 2.08
CA ASP A 33 12.60 9.45 1.98
C ASP A 33 11.22 9.88 2.52
N TRP A 34 10.17 9.26 1.94
CA TRP A 34 8.80 9.33 2.40
C TRP A 34 8.21 7.93 2.41
N PRO A 35 8.68 7.06 3.33
CA PRO A 35 8.54 5.60 3.20
C PRO A 35 7.15 5.05 3.52
N TRP A 36 6.24 5.86 4.07
CA TRP A 36 4.86 5.51 4.43
C TRP A 36 3.96 6.74 4.53
N TRP A 37 2.69 6.50 4.78
CA TRP A 37 1.70 7.57 4.94
C TRP A 37 2.10 8.51 6.08
N ARG A 38 2.04 9.83 5.81
CA ARG A 38 2.45 10.93 6.70
C ARG A 38 3.97 11.06 6.93
N GLY A 39 4.77 10.31 6.17
CA GLY A 39 6.24 10.45 6.17
C GLY A 39 6.95 9.81 7.36
N PRO A 40 8.27 9.96 7.43
CA PRO A 40 9.12 9.19 8.34
C PRO A 40 8.80 9.40 9.83
N HIS A 41 8.20 10.52 10.17
CA HIS A 41 7.87 10.89 11.55
C HIS A 41 6.35 10.89 11.84
N TRP A 42 5.52 10.37 10.92
CA TRP A 42 4.05 10.29 11.05
C TRP A 42 3.35 11.64 11.27
N ASN A 43 3.99 12.73 10.93
CA ASN A 43 3.56 14.09 11.23
C ASN A 43 3.32 14.99 10.01
N ASN A 44 3.48 14.47 8.79
CA ASN A 44 3.41 15.20 7.52
C ASN A 44 4.47 16.31 7.37
N HIS A 45 5.55 16.27 8.15
CA HIS A 45 6.62 17.23 8.01
C HIS A 45 7.74 16.68 7.13
N ALA A 46 8.11 17.44 6.11
CA ALA A 46 9.31 17.17 5.33
C ALA A 46 10.57 17.42 6.16
N ALA A 47 11.68 16.83 5.77
CA ALA A 47 12.96 17.07 6.40
C ALA A 47 13.30 18.58 6.39
N ALA A 48 14.00 19.04 7.43
CA ALA A 48 14.42 20.43 7.52
C ALA A 48 15.29 20.84 6.31
N GLY A 49 15.18 22.10 5.92
CA GLY A 49 15.96 22.64 4.78
C GLY A 49 15.37 22.39 3.40
N GLN A 50 14.25 21.68 3.29
CA GLN A 50 13.52 21.54 2.04
C GLN A 50 13.01 22.90 1.54
N LYS A 51 13.16 23.13 0.23
CA LYS A 51 12.71 24.35 -0.44
C LYS A 51 11.76 23.99 -1.59
N PRO A 52 10.51 23.58 -1.29
CA PRO A 52 9.56 23.27 -2.35
C PRO A 52 9.25 24.55 -3.15
N PRO A 53 8.97 24.43 -4.46
CA PRO A 53 8.55 25.56 -5.26
C PRO A 53 7.23 26.12 -4.71
N LEU A 54 7.13 27.46 -4.69
CA LEU A 54 5.90 28.15 -4.28
C LEU A 54 4.91 28.32 -5.44
N LYS A 55 5.36 28.11 -6.66
CA LYS A 55 4.56 28.15 -7.90
C LYS A 55 4.94 26.98 -8.77
N TRP A 56 3.95 26.37 -9.41
CA TRP A 56 4.13 25.33 -10.42
C TRP A 56 3.01 25.40 -11.46
N SER A 57 3.32 24.96 -12.66
CA SER A 57 2.38 24.79 -13.75
C SER A 57 2.82 23.61 -14.60
N GLU A 58 2.10 23.28 -15.66
CA GLU A 58 2.52 22.20 -16.58
C GLU A 58 3.92 22.41 -17.19
N LYS A 59 4.43 23.64 -17.19
CA LYS A 59 5.72 24.03 -17.79
C LYS A 59 6.72 24.58 -16.80
N GLU A 60 6.34 24.70 -15.52
CA GLU A 60 7.18 25.34 -14.49
C GLU A 60 7.24 24.46 -13.25
N ASN A 61 8.45 24.15 -12.81
CA ASN A 61 8.73 23.37 -11.60
C ASN A 61 8.12 21.95 -11.60
N VAL A 62 7.86 21.37 -12.77
CA VAL A 62 7.50 19.97 -12.98
C VAL A 62 8.66 19.28 -13.70
N LEU A 63 9.33 18.34 -13.03
CA LEU A 63 10.46 17.62 -13.61
C LEU A 63 9.99 16.59 -14.64
N TRP A 64 8.93 15.88 -14.35
CA TRP A 64 8.34 14.86 -15.22
C TRP A 64 6.87 14.64 -14.88
N ARG A 65 6.15 14.06 -15.81
CA ARG A 65 4.77 13.60 -15.68
C ARG A 65 4.63 12.25 -16.35
N VAL A 66 3.98 11.31 -15.66
CA VAL A 66 3.74 9.96 -16.16
C VAL A 66 2.29 9.57 -15.94
N GLU A 67 1.71 8.91 -16.93
CA GLU A 67 0.38 8.32 -16.80
C GLU A 67 0.50 6.97 -16.09
N LEU A 68 -0.41 6.74 -15.13
CA LEU A 68 -0.52 5.48 -14.41
C LEU A 68 -1.74 4.70 -14.93
N PRO A 69 -1.66 3.37 -15.02
CA PRO A 69 -2.82 2.57 -15.38
C PRO A 69 -3.87 2.64 -14.27
N GLY A 70 -5.16 2.71 -14.64
CA GLY A 70 -6.26 2.70 -13.68
C GLY A 70 -6.39 3.96 -12.83
N ARG A 71 -6.86 3.81 -11.60
CA ARG A 71 -7.16 4.90 -10.67
C ARG A 71 -6.64 4.56 -9.27
N GLY A 72 -6.09 5.56 -8.57
CA GLY A 72 -5.66 5.45 -7.18
C GLY A 72 -5.80 6.77 -6.44
N HIS A 73 -5.96 6.71 -5.12
CA HIS A 73 -5.95 7.86 -4.21
C HIS A 73 -4.82 7.74 -3.19
N SER A 74 -3.96 6.73 -3.34
CA SER A 74 -2.81 6.55 -2.46
C SER A 74 -1.80 7.68 -2.60
N THR A 75 -1.13 8.02 -1.51
CA THR A 75 0.06 8.86 -1.56
C THR A 75 1.24 8.02 -2.09
N PRO A 76 2.13 8.58 -2.91
CA PRO A 76 3.37 7.90 -3.26
C PRO A 76 4.24 7.63 -2.03
N CYS A 77 4.82 6.43 -1.96
CA CYS A 77 5.87 6.08 -1.02
C CYS A 77 7.23 6.26 -1.71
N ILE A 78 8.19 6.90 -1.05
CA ILE A 78 9.50 7.22 -1.63
C ILE A 78 10.60 6.58 -0.79
N ARG A 79 11.46 5.81 -1.45
CA ARG A 79 12.64 5.20 -0.83
C ARG A 79 13.84 5.32 -1.77
N GLY A 80 14.82 6.12 -1.38
CA GLY A 80 15.98 6.40 -2.23
C GLY A 80 15.60 6.97 -3.59
N SER A 81 16.01 6.30 -4.66
CA SER A 81 15.68 6.65 -6.05
C SER A 81 14.36 6.06 -6.57
N ARG A 82 13.57 5.43 -5.72
CA ARG A 82 12.34 4.73 -6.12
C ARG A 82 11.09 5.39 -5.54
N ILE A 83 10.04 5.45 -6.36
CA ILE A 83 8.70 5.86 -5.96
C ILE A 83 7.77 4.66 -6.15
N PHE A 84 7.01 4.33 -5.12
CA PHE A 84 6.02 3.27 -5.16
C PHE A 84 4.62 3.86 -5.06
N VAL A 85 3.72 3.41 -5.92
CA VAL A 85 2.33 3.88 -5.95
C VAL A 85 1.40 2.73 -6.31
N SER A 86 0.25 2.67 -5.65
CA SER A 86 -0.78 1.67 -5.96
C SER A 86 -1.73 2.18 -7.04
N SER A 87 -2.26 1.27 -7.84
CA SER A 87 -3.26 1.55 -8.87
C SER A 87 -4.28 0.42 -8.99
N GLY A 88 -5.55 0.78 -9.17
CA GLY A 88 -6.65 -0.16 -9.40
C GLY A 88 -7.27 0.05 -10.78
N ASP A 89 -7.22 -0.98 -11.62
CA ASP A 89 -7.85 -0.97 -12.93
C ASP A 89 -9.21 -1.69 -12.87
N ARG A 90 -10.28 -0.91 -12.97
CA ARG A 90 -11.66 -1.44 -12.93
C ARG A 90 -12.03 -2.27 -14.15
N GLN A 91 -11.45 -2.00 -15.31
CA GLN A 91 -11.76 -2.74 -16.54
C GLN A 91 -11.12 -4.11 -16.51
N GLN A 92 -9.87 -4.18 -16.06
CA GLN A 92 -9.14 -5.43 -15.93
C GLN A 92 -9.34 -6.14 -14.59
N GLN A 93 -10.01 -5.48 -13.64
CA GLN A 93 -10.20 -5.94 -12.26
C GLN A 93 -8.89 -6.32 -11.59
N THR A 94 -7.89 -5.44 -11.69
CA THR A 94 -6.56 -5.66 -11.13
C THR A 94 -6.14 -4.55 -10.20
N ILE A 95 -5.44 -4.92 -9.13
CA ILE A 95 -4.72 -3.98 -8.26
C ILE A 95 -3.23 -4.23 -8.44
N SER A 96 -2.49 -3.18 -8.70
CA SER A 96 -1.05 -3.24 -8.95
C SER A 96 -0.29 -2.28 -8.06
N LEU A 97 0.94 -2.68 -7.71
CA LEU A 97 1.97 -1.79 -7.21
C LEU A 97 2.91 -1.44 -8.37
N LEU A 98 3.18 -0.17 -8.55
CA LEU A 98 4.13 0.33 -9.54
C LEU A 98 5.35 0.91 -8.85
N CYS A 99 6.51 0.67 -9.42
CA CYS A 99 7.76 1.32 -9.06
C CYS A 99 8.21 2.24 -10.19
N LEU A 100 8.46 3.49 -9.84
CA LEU A 100 8.97 4.49 -10.76
C LEU A 100 10.34 4.95 -10.31
N ASP A 101 11.19 5.28 -11.26
CA ASP A 101 12.41 6.03 -11.00
C ASP A 101 12.07 7.46 -10.56
N ARG A 102 12.63 7.90 -9.46
CA ARG A 102 12.31 9.20 -8.84
C ARG A 102 12.73 10.39 -9.68
N ASP A 103 13.83 10.28 -10.39
CA ASP A 103 14.40 11.41 -11.11
C ASP A 103 13.78 11.59 -12.49
N THR A 104 13.36 10.49 -13.12
CA THR A 104 12.88 10.47 -14.51
C THR A 104 11.40 10.16 -14.66
N GLY A 105 10.75 9.61 -13.63
CA GLY A 105 9.39 9.10 -13.71
C GLY A 105 9.25 7.80 -14.51
N LYS A 106 10.35 7.23 -15.02
CA LYS A 106 10.31 5.98 -15.79
C LYS A 106 9.79 4.83 -14.94
N LYS A 107 8.81 4.10 -15.46
CA LYS A 107 8.33 2.88 -14.82
C LYS A 107 9.43 1.82 -14.85
N LEU A 108 9.89 1.39 -13.67
CA LEU A 108 10.89 0.34 -13.49
C LEU A 108 10.23 -1.04 -13.55
N TRP A 109 9.12 -1.20 -12.82
CA TRP A 109 8.30 -2.41 -12.84
C TRP A 109 6.86 -2.12 -12.41
N GLN A 110 5.99 -3.07 -12.65
CA GLN A 110 4.61 -3.11 -12.20
C GLN A 110 4.27 -4.53 -11.80
N THR A 111 3.80 -4.72 -10.58
CA THR A 111 3.44 -6.02 -10.04
C THR A 111 1.95 -6.05 -9.71
N GLU A 112 1.25 -6.98 -10.31
CA GLU A 112 -0.14 -7.25 -10.00
C GLU A 112 -0.22 -7.99 -8.65
N VAL A 113 -0.89 -7.38 -7.68
CA VAL A 113 -1.07 -7.97 -6.35
C VAL A 113 -2.40 -8.69 -6.22
N TYR A 114 -3.40 -8.28 -7.00
CA TYR A 114 -4.72 -8.89 -7.03
C TYR A 114 -5.31 -8.85 -8.43
N ARG A 115 -5.98 -9.94 -8.80
CA ARG A 115 -6.87 -10.03 -9.96
C ARG A 115 -8.13 -10.78 -9.55
N GLY A 116 -9.26 -10.16 -9.74
CA GLY A 116 -10.56 -10.76 -9.40
C GLY A 116 -11.66 -9.71 -9.28
N PRO A 117 -12.88 -10.15 -8.95
CA PRO A 117 -14.00 -9.25 -8.81
C PRO A 117 -13.71 -8.14 -7.80
N PHE A 118 -14.02 -6.92 -8.18
CA PHE A 118 -13.89 -5.79 -7.27
C PHE A 118 -15.17 -5.64 -6.43
N PRO A 119 -15.05 -5.49 -5.11
CA PRO A 119 -16.19 -5.15 -4.29
C PRO A 119 -16.78 -3.81 -4.73
N LYS A 120 -18.08 -3.65 -4.53
CA LYS A 120 -18.74 -2.36 -4.74
C LYS A 120 -18.28 -1.39 -3.65
N ILE A 121 -17.74 -0.26 -4.07
CA ILE A 121 -17.31 0.83 -3.18
C ILE A 121 -17.95 2.14 -3.62
N HIS A 122 -17.87 3.17 -2.77
CA HIS A 122 -18.34 4.51 -3.10
C HIS A 122 -17.64 5.02 -4.38
N GLU A 123 -18.38 5.73 -5.22
CA GLU A 123 -17.90 6.20 -6.54
C GLU A 123 -16.71 7.15 -6.46
N ASP A 124 -16.63 7.95 -5.38
CA ASP A 124 -15.53 8.87 -5.13
C ASP A 124 -14.26 8.17 -4.65
N ASN A 125 -14.34 6.90 -4.26
CA ASN A 125 -13.18 6.13 -3.82
C ASN A 125 -12.56 5.31 -4.98
N SER A 126 -11.42 4.72 -4.72
CA SER A 126 -10.74 3.78 -5.62
C SER A 126 -10.34 2.51 -4.87
N HIS A 127 -10.11 1.42 -5.60
CA HIS A 127 -9.62 0.15 -5.03
C HIS A 127 -8.13 0.19 -4.69
N ALA A 128 -7.47 1.36 -4.87
CA ALA A 128 -6.08 1.61 -4.57
C ALA A 128 -5.94 2.94 -3.79
N SER A 129 -6.61 3.03 -2.63
CA SER A 129 -6.62 4.25 -1.81
C SER A 129 -5.64 4.22 -0.65
N ALA A 130 -5.28 3.04 -0.16
CA ALA A 130 -4.28 2.90 0.87
C ALA A 130 -2.87 3.20 0.34
N THR A 131 -2.11 4.00 1.08
CA THR A 131 -0.72 4.31 0.75
C THR A 131 0.17 3.11 1.07
N PRO A 132 1.03 2.66 0.15
CA PRO A 132 2.01 1.62 0.45
C PRO A 132 3.00 2.06 1.54
N ALA A 133 3.61 1.11 2.23
CA ALA A 133 4.70 1.37 3.18
C ALA A 133 5.94 0.56 2.81
N CYS A 134 7.13 1.14 2.94
CA CYS A 134 8.40 0.50 2.61
C CYS A 134 9.34 0.46 3.83
N ASP A 135 9.77 -0.74 4.23
CA ASP A 135 10.74 -0.94 5.32
C ASP A 135 12.21 -0.77 4.87
N GLY A 136 12.44 -0.68 3.57
CA GLY A 136 13.77 -0.58 2.96
C GLY A 136 14.20 -1.86 2.22
N GLU A 137 13.52 -2.97 2.45
CA GLU A 137 13.72 -4.24 1.75
C GLU A 137 12.45 -4.67 1.00
N ARG A 138 11.28 -4.32 1.53
CA ARG A 138 9.96 -4.70 1.01
C ARG A 138 9.01 -3.51 0.99
N VAL A 139 8.06 -3.59 0.09
CA VAL A 139 6.92 -2.68 0.00
C VAL A 139 5.65 -3.45 0.35
N PHE A 140 4.93 -2.95 1.32
CA PHE A 140 3.67 -3.52 1.80
C PHE A 140 2.50 -2.74 1.19
N ILE A 141 1.62 -3.45 0.51
CA ILE A 141 0.42 -2.89 -0.10
C ILE A 141 -0.82 -3.62 0.39
N PRO A 142 -1.70 -2.94 1.15
CA PRO A 142 -3.00 -3.49 1.47
C PRO A 142 -3.94 -3.37 0.28
N TYR A 143 -4.83 -4.34 0.13
CA TYR A 143 -5.86 -4.33 -0.90
C TYR A 143 -7.11 -5.06 -0.39
N GLN A 144 -8.26 -4.70 -0.94
CA GLN A 144 -9.54 -5.31 -0.61
C GLN A 144 -9.96 -6.29 -1.71
N THR A 145 -10.39 -7.47 -1.29
CA THR A 145 -11.15 -8.43 -2.10
C THR A 145 -12.64 -8.27 -1.81
N GLU A 146 -13.50 -9.16 -2.32
CA GLU A 146 -14.93 -9.11 -2.02
C GLU A 146 -15.22 -9.30 -0.53
N ASP A 147 -14.44 -10.13 0.18
CA ASP A 147 -14.74 -10.57 1.54
C ASP A 147 -13.70 -10.14 2.58
N ALA A 148 -12.53 -9.70 2.16
CA ALA A 148 -11.40 -9.49 3.06
C ALA A 148 -10.52 -8.31 2.68
N VAL A 149 -9.83 -7.76 3.68
CA VAL A 149 -8.59 -7.01 3.47
C VAL A 149 -7.44 -7.99 3.43
N CYS A 150 -6.61 -7.84 2.43
CA CYS A 150 -5.38 -8.59 2.24
C CYS A 150 -4.17 -7.66 2.25
N LEU A 151 -3.01 -8.21 2.55
CA LEU A 151 -1.74 -7.52 2.50
C LEU A 151 -0.78 -8.31 1.61
N ALA A 152 -0.06 -7.63 0.72
CA ALA A 152 1.05 -8.21 -0.03
C ALA A 152 2.35 -7.52 0.35
N ALA A 153 3.43 -8.31 0.41
CA ALA A 153 4.80 -7.83 0.48
C ALA A 153 5.50 -8.10 -0.85
N ILE A 154 6.11 -7.07 -1.40
CA ILE A 154 6.83 -7.08 -2.67
C ILE A 154 8.27 -6.63 -2.40
N ASP A 155 9.26 -7.33 -2.94
CA ASP A 155 10.66 -6.90 -2.85
C ASP A 155 10.91 -5.64 -3.72
N LEU A 156 12.07 -5.06 -3.60
CA LEU A 156 12.42 -3.85 -4.36
C LEU A 156 12.59 -4.12 -5.86
N GLU A 157 12.73 -5.35 -6.28
CA GLU A 157 12.83 -5.80 -7.67
C GLU A 157 11.45 -6.07 -8.30
N GLY A 158 10.37 -6.04 -7.49
CA GLY A 158 9.00 -6.22 -7.94
C GLY A 158 8.47 -7.65 -7.82
N ASN A 159 9.19 -8.55 -7.17
CA ASN A 159 8.71 -9.91 -6.93
C ASN A 159 7.80 -9.95 -5.70
N VAL A 160 6.72 -10.70 -5.80
CA VAL A 160 5.84 -10.96 -4.67
C VAL A 160 6.53 -11.92 -3.70
N VAL A 161 6.81 -11.44 -2.49
CA VAL A 161 7.39 -12.26 -1.42
C VAL A 161 6.30 -13.11 -0.76
N TRP A 162 5.18 -12.47 -0.43
CA TRP A 162 3.98 -13.15 0.11
C TRP A 162 2.72 -12.33 -0.07
N ARG A 163 1.57 -12.99 0.03
CA ARG A 163 0.24 -12.40 0.17
C ARG A 163 -0.47 -13.09 1.32
N GLN A 164 -1.15 -12.32 2.17
CA GLN A 164 -1.88 -12.86 3.31
C GLN A 164 -3.22 -12.13 3.48
N PRO A 165 -4.31 -12.82 3.81
CA PRO A 165 -5.49 -12.17 4.33
C PRO A 165 -5.17 -11.59 5.71
N VAL A 166 -5.69 -10.39 5.97
CA VAL A 166 -5.57 -9.71 7.27
C VAL A 166 -6.80 -10.01 8.13
N GLY A 167 -7.97 -9.94 7.52
CA GLY A 167 -9.24 -10.20 8.18
C GLY A 167 -10.42 -9.98 7.25
N PRO A 168 -11.62 -10.45 7.67
CA PRO A 168 -12.84 -10.19 6.93
C PRO A 168 -13.11 -8.69 6.87
N TYR A 169 -13.65 -8.21 5.75
CA TYR A 169 -13.92 -6.79 5.58
C TYR A 169 -15.08 -6.57 4.62
N GLN A 170 -16.05 -5.81 5.07
CA GLN A 170 -17.15 -5.33 4.23
C GLN A 170 -17.40 -3.87 4.49
N SER A 171 -17.29 -3.04 3.50
CA SER A 171 -17.53 -1.61 3.60
C SER A 171 -18.04 -1.04 2.29
N VAL A 172 -19.05 -0.22 2.37
CA VAL A 172 -19.56 0.56 1.22
C VAL A 172 -18.59 1.67 0.79
N GLN A 173 -17.66 2.07 1.66
CA GLN A 173 -16.67 3.10 1.36
C GLN A 173 -15.41 2.53 0.70
N GLY A 174 -15.14 1.24 0.89
CA GLY A 174 -13.88 0.60 0.49
C GLY A 174 -12.76 0.80 1.51
N HIS A 175 -11.73 -0.04 1.43
CA HIS A 175 -10.58 0.01 2.31
C HIS A 175 -9.59 1.11 1.88
N SER A 176 -9.23 2.00 2.81
CA SER A 176 -8.29 3.10 2.56
C SER A 176 -7.22 3.27 3.65
N SER A 177 -7.24 2.41 4.66
CA SER A 177 -6.27 2.47 5.75
C SER A 177 -4.88 2.03 5.28
N SER A 178 -3.91 2.90 5.49
CA SER A 178 -2.52 2.64 5.12
C SER A 178 -1.82 1.81 6.20
N PRO A 179 -0.91 0.90 5.85
CA PRO A 179 -0.19 0.09 6.82
C PRO A 179 0.75 0.96 7.66
N ALA A 180 0.86 0.61 8.93
CA ALA A 180 1.85 1.17 9.83
C ALA A 180 2.96 0.14 10.08
N LEU A 181 4.21 0.60 10.05
CA LEU A 181 5.37 -0.25 10.36
C LEU A 181 5.83 0.01 11.79
N HIS A 182 5.98 -1.05 12.55
CA HIS A 182 6.56 -0.99 13.90
C HIS A 182 7.52 -2.13 14.10
N LYS A 183 8.81 -1.84 14.10
CA LYS A 183 9.89 -2.86 14.16
C LYS A 183 9.71 -3.88 13.01
N SER A 184 9.49 -5.15 13.33
CA SER A 184 9.22 -6.24 12.38
C SER A 184 7.75 -6.42 12.01
N LEU A 185 6.85 -5.62 12.59
CA LEU A 185 5.42 -5.76 12.40
C LEU A 185 4.90 -4.81 11.32
N VAL A 186 3.94 -5.30 10.56
CA VAL A 186 3.09 -4.49 9.68
C VAL A 186 1.68 -4.53 10.22
N LEU A 187 1.16 -3.38 10.63
CA LEU A 187 -0.15 -3.22 11.22
C LEU A 187 -1.14 -2.72 10.16
N VAL A 188 -2.23 -3.43 9.97
CA VAL A 188 -3.31 -3.07 9.02
C VAL A 188 -4.65 -3.31 9.72
N PRO A 189 -5.52 -2.30 9.83
CA PRO A 189 -6.86 -2.49 10.37
C PRO A 189 -7.77 -3.20 9.35
N SER A 190 -8.69 -4.02 9.83
CA SER A 190 -9.67 -4.78 9.03
C SER A 190 -11.09 -4.75 9.62
N ASP A 191 -11.44 -3.72 10.35
CA ASP A 191 -12.75 -3.45 10.97
C ASP A 191 -13.65 -2.52 10.14
#